data_5fc8efdeb2763faaa73065dc46c624bf
#
_entry.id   5fc8efdeb2763faaa73065dc46c624bf
#
_cell.length_a   1.000
_cell.length_b   1.000
_cell.length_c   1.000
_cell.angle_alpha   90.00
_cell.angle_beta   90.00
_cell.angle_gamma   90.00
#
_symmetry.space_group_name_H-M   'P 1'
#
loop_
_entity.id
_entity.type
_entity.pdbx_description
1 polymer ?
#
loop_
_entity_poly.entity_id
_entity_poly.type
_entity_poly.pdbx_seq_one_letter_code
_entity_poly.pdbx_strand_id
1 'polypeptide(L)'
;RRQRQMCIRDREEVIKEHPVMLNRAPTLHRLGIQAFEPILVEGKAIKLHPLVCTAFNADFDGDQMAVHLPLSVEAQAECRFLLLSPNNLLKPSDGGPVAVPSQDMVLGIYYLTQERPGAKGEGMIFKSFNEALLAYENAAVTLHSRVKVRVSKKMPDGTVKTGTVESTVGRFMFNEIIPQDLGFVDREVEGNELLLEVDFHVGKKQLKQILEKVINTHGATATAEVLDHVKAMGYKLSTRAAMTVSISDMTVPPQKPEMIKNAQDTVDKITKNFKRGLITEEERYKEVVETWKATDDALTKALLDGLDKYNNLLVCVV
;
A
#
# COMPACT_ATOMS: atom_id res chain seq x y z
N ARG A 1 12.98 27.10 -32.79
CA ARG A 1 12.88 25.65 -32.39
C ARG A 1 14.27 25.04 -32.18
N ARG A 2 15.25 25.19 -33.08
CA ARG A 2 16.61 24.64 -32.91
C ARG A 2 17.36 25.18 -31.67
N GLN A 3 17.32 26.47 -31.37
CA GLN A 3 17.92 27.07 -30.18
C GLN A 3 17.29 26.54 -28.87
N ARG A 4 15.96 26.35 -28.86
CA ARG A 4 15.26 25.76 -27.69
C ARG A 4 15.67 24.32 -27.44
N GLN A 5 15.87 23.51 -28.47
CA GLN A 5 16.34 22.13 -28.34
C GLN A 5 17.80 22.06 -27.86
N MET A 6 18.67 22.99 -28.31
CA MET A 6 20.03 23.11 -27.80
C MET A 6 20.05 23.44 -26.31
N CYS A 7 19.30 24.45 -25.88
CA CYS A 7 19.22 24.80 -24.44
C CYS A 7 18.64 23.70 -23.54
N ILE A 8 17.75 22.87 -24.06
CA ILE A 8 17.22 21.71 -23.30
C ILE A 8 18.31 20.66 -23.14
N ARG A 9 19.02 20.33 -24.22
CA ARG A 9 20.10 19.35 -24.21
C ARG A 9 21.25 19.78 -23.29
N ASP A 10 21.65 21.04 -23.32
CA ASP A 10 22.69 21.58 -22.43
C ASP A 10 22.25 21.50 -20.95
N ARG A 11 20.97 21.74 -20.66
CA ARG A 11 20.43 21.59 -19.30
C ARG A 11 20.41 20.14 -18.87
N GLU A 12 20.00 19.23 -19.73
CA GLU A 12 20.03 17.78 -19.45
C GLU A 12 21.44 17.30 -19.14
N GLU A 13 22.45 17.82 -19.83
CA GLU A 13 23.85 17.47 -19.59
C GLU A 13 24.34 17.99 -18.24
N VAL A 14 23.99 19.23 -17.88
CA VAL A 14 24.40 19.83 -16.60
C VAL A 14 23.76 19.16 -15.38
N ILE A 15 22.51 18.71 -15.47
CA ILE A 15 21.81 18.07 -14.36
C ILE A 15 22.15 16.58 -14.22
N LYS A 16 22.74 15.99 -15.25
CA LYS A 16 23.09 14.57 -15.26
C LYS A 16 24.07 14.27 -14.12
N GLU A 17 23.71 13.28 -13.31
CA GLU A 17 24.52 12.87 -12.16
C GLU A 17 24.79 13.97 -11.11
N HIS A 18 24.02 15.05 -11.09
CA HIS A 18 24.13 16.12 -10.10
C HIS A 18 22.94 16.06 -9.13
N PRO A 19 23.10 15.50 -7.91
CA PRO A 19 22.00 15.39 -6.97
C PRO A 19 21.58 16.77 -6.44
N VAL A 20 20.30 16.92 -6.12
CA VAL A 20 19.75 18.08 -5.41
C VAL A 20 19.09 17.63 -4.14
N MET A 21 19.20 18.42 -3.09
CA MET A 21 18.51 18.17 -1.82
C MET A 21 17.20 18.94 -1.78
N LEU A 22 16.14 18.26 -1.35
CA LEU A 22 14.85 18.87 -1.06
C LEU A 22 14.61 18.85 0.45
N ASN A 23 14.08 19.96 0.96
CA ASN A 23 13.69 20.10 2.36
C ASN A 23 12.30 20.74 2.45
N ARG A 24 11.43 20.16 3.28
CA ARG A 24 10.16 20.77 3.66
C ARG A 24 10.20 21.15 5.15
N ALA A 25 9.93 22.42 5.46
CA ALA A 25 9.75 22.88 6.84
C ALA A 25 8.33 22.55 7.35
N PRO A 26 8.17 22.19 8.64
CA PRO A 26 9.23 21.98 9.65
C PRO A 26 9.97 20.64 9.45
N THR A 27 11.30 20.66 9.62
CA THR A 27 12.11 19.44 9.54
C THR A 27 12.11 18.74 10.89
N LEU A 28 11.19 17.80 11.09
CA LEU A 28 10.98 17.11 12.37
C LEU A 28 11.96 15.95 12.58
N HIS A 29 12.49 15.37 11.52
CA HIS A 29 13.42 14.25 11.55
C HIS A 29 14.32 14.27 10.30
N ARG A 30 15.37 13.44 10.31
CA ARG A 30 16.38 13.41 9.23
C ARG A 30 15.83 13.15 7.84
N LEU A 31 14.70 12.46 7.70
CA LEU A 31 14.05 12.16 6.40
C LEU A 31 13.27 13.35 5.82
N GLY A 32 13.18 14.47 6.56
CA GLY A 32 12.67 15.74 6.04
C GLY A 32 13.66 16.45 5.12
N ILE A 33 14.87 15.90 4.95
CA ILE A 33 15.87 16.31 3.96
C ILE A 33 16.32 15.06 3.22
N GLN A 34 16.08 15.01 1.91
CA GLN A 34 16.51 13.90 1.06
C GLN A 34 17.07 14.43 -0.24
N ALA A 35 17.98 13.68 -0.82
CA ALA A 35 18.55 13.97 -2.14
C ALA A 35 17.86 13.19 -3.25
N PHE A 36 17.77 13.81 -4.41
CA PHE A 36 17.16 13.26 -5.60
C PHE A 36 17.99 13.61 -6.83
N GLU A 37 17.94 12.78 -7.85
CA GLU A 37 18.45 13.12 -9.17
C GLU A 37 17.35 13.90 -9.94
N PRO A 38 17.62 15.13 -10.41
CA PRO A 38 16.61 15.94 -11.08
C PRO A 38 16.36 15.46 -12.51
N ILE A 39 15.11 15.52 -12.92
CA ILE A 39 14.66 15.26 -14.28
C ILE A 39 13.90 16.49 -14.78
N LEU A 40 14.19 16.93 -16.02
CA LEU A 40 13.47 18.05 -16.62
C LEU A 40 12.03 17.67 -16.94
N VAL A 41 11.10 18.47 -16.45
CA VAL A 41 9.67 18.33 -16.71
C VAL A 41 9.07 19.66 -17.15
N GLU A 42 7.97 19.63 -17.90
CA GLU A 42 7.21 20.82 -18.22
C GLU A 42 6.39 21.27 -17.01
N GLY A 43 6.29 22.60 -16.83
CA GLY A 43 5.56 23.22 -15.75
C GLY A 43 6.44 24.04 -14.81
N LYS A 44 5.83 24.61 -13.76
CA LYS A 44 6.50 25.47 -12.77
C LYS A 44 6.56 24.82 -11.38
N ALA A 45 5.99 23.65 -11.22
CA ALA A 45 5.95 22.92 -9.95
C ALA A 45 6.96 21.77 -9.95
N ILE A 46 7.51 21.49 -8.78
CA ILE A 46 8.32 20.29 -8.52
C ILE A 46 7.38 19.08 -8.52
N LYS A 47 7.68 18.07 -9.32
CA LYS A 47 6.99 16.79 -9.30
C LYS A 47 7.73 15.84 -8.35
N LEU A 48 7.19 15.68 -7.16
CA LEU A 48 7.78 14.82 -6.14
C LEU A 48 7.24 13.40 -6.26
N HIS A 49 8.10 12.41 -5.97
CA HIS A 49 7.68 11.01 -5.96
C HIS A 49 6.68 10.74 -4.81
N PRO A 50 5.51 10.15 -5.06
CA PRO A 50 4.46 10.02 -4.04
C PRO A 50 4.88 9.26 -2.78
N LEU A 51 5.75 8.26 -2.89
CA LEU A 51 6.18 7.45 -1.75
C LEU A 51 7.02 8.21 -0.70
N VAL A 52 7.64 9.35 -1.08
CA VAL A 52 8.42 10.16 -0.14
C VAL A 52 7.57 11.24 0.54
N CYS A 53 6.34 11.47 0.11
CA CYS A 53 5.43 12.45 0.70
C CYS A 53 5.23 12.21 2.20
N THR A 54 5.13 10.96 2.62
CA THR A 54 4.99 10.60 4.04
C THR A 54 6.21 11.03 4.86
N ALA A 55 7.43 10.88 4.32
CA ALA A 55 8.66 11.28 4.98
C ALA A 55 8.78 12.80 5.13
N PHE A 56 8.35 13.56 4.12
CA PHE A 56 8.32 15.01 4.16
C PHE A 56 7.08 15.59 4.88
N ASN A 57 6.09 14.75 5.19
CA ASN A 57 4.74 15.18 5.56
C ASN A 57 4.19 16.22 4.57
N ALA A 58 4.35 15.95 3.27
CA ALA A 58 4.00 16.84 2.18
C ALA A 58 2.77 16.32 1.44
N ASP A 59 1.97 17.25 0.96
CA ASP A 59 0.87 17.00 0.04
C ASP A 59 0.96 17.94 -1.19
N PHE A 60 0.03 17.81 -2.12
CA PHE A 60 0.07 18.55 -3.39
C PHE A 60 -0.96 19.70 -3.45
N ASP A 61 -1.29 20.27 -2.30
CA ASP A 61 -2.24 21.38 -2.16
C ASP A 61 -1.62 22.79 -2.27
N GLY A 62 -0.29 22.86 -2.46
CA GLY A 62 0.45 24.12 -2.56
C GLY A 62 1.64 24.20 -1.61
N ASP A 63 2.05 23.09 -1.04
CA ASP A 63 3.25 23.02 -0.20
C ASP A 63 4.49 23.53 -0.91
N GLN A 64 5.36 24.19 -0.16
CA GLN A 64 6.65 24.70 -0.63
C GLN A 64 7.81 23.87 -0.07
N MET A 65 8.83 23.65 -0.88
CA MET A 65 10.08 23.00 -0.49
C MET A 65 11.28 23.86 -0.84
N ALA A 66 12.27 23.87 0.04
CA ALA A 66 13.58 24.42 -0.27
C ALA A 66 14.38 23.44 -1.13
N VAL A 67 15.05 23.96 -2.16
CA VAL A 67 15.96 23.20 -3.02
C VAL A 67 17.39 23.66 -2.71
N HIS A 68 18.25 22.71 -2.37
CA HIS A 68 19.66 22.96 -2.07
C HIS A 68 20.54 22.25 -3.09
N LEU A 69 21.50 22.98 -3.66
CA LEU A 69 22.42 22.46 -4.64
C LEU A 69 23.80 22.25 -3.98
N PRO A 70 24.28 21.01 -3.85
CA PRO A 70 25.62 20.75 -3.36
C PRO A 70 26.67 21.17 -4.40
N LEU A 71 27.61 22.05 -4.04
CA LEU A 71 28.58 22.64 -4.95
C LEU A 71 29.91 21.88 -4.98
N SER A 72 30.38 21.39 -3.82
CA SER A 72 31.64 20.66 -3.75
C SER A 72 31.46 19.17 -4.09
N VAL A 73 32.53 18.53 -4.52
CA VAL A 73 32.53 17.10 -4.86
C VAL A 73 32.24 16.26 -3.61
N GLU A 74 32.75 16.65 -2.45
CA GLU A 74 32.52 15.99 -1.18
C GLU A 74 31.03 16.07 -0.80
N ALA A 75 30.41 17.25 -0.91
CA ALA A 75 28.99 17.44 -0.64
C ALA A 75 28.11 16.63 -1.59
N GLN A 76 28.48 16.53 -2.87
CA GLN A 76 27.78 15.69 -3.84
C GLN A 76 27.91 14.19 -3.49
N ALA A 77 29.09 13.75 -3.05
CA ALA A 77 29.32 12.38 -2.61
C ALA A 77 28.47 12.05 -1.38
N GLU A 78 28.43 12.93 -0.36
CA GLU A 78 27.56 12.75 0.81
C GLU A 78 26.08 12.69 0.42
N CYS A 79 25.62 13.53 -0.50
CA CYS A 79 24.27 13.49 -1.01
C CYS A 79 23.93 12.14 -1.65
N ARG A 80 24.83 11.55 -2.41
CA ARG A 80 24.64 10.25 -3.07
C ARG A 80 24.65 9.08 -2.12
N PHE A 81 25.59 9.05 -1.18
CA PHE A 81 25.75 7.91 -0.28
C PHE A 81 24.81 7.95 0.92
N LEU A 82 24.57 9.13 1.50
CA LEU A 82 23.84 9.26 2.76
C LEU A 82 22.41 9.76 2.57
N LEU A 83 22.16 10.70 1.64
CA LEU A 83 20.90 11.42 1.56
C LEU A 83 19.98 10.98 0.43
N LEU A 84 20.47 10.19 -0.53
CA LEU A 84 19.66 9.73 -1.65
C LEU A 84 18.45 8.93 -1.15
N SER A 85 17.26 9.25 -1.67
CA SER A 85 16.00 8.69 -1.18
C SER A 85 15.95 7.16 -1.14
N PRO A 86 16.43 6.40 -2.14
CA PRO A 86 16.49 4.93 -2.07
C PRO A 86 17.33 4.38 -0.92
N ASN A 87 18.31 5.14 -0.42
CA ASN A 87 19.14 4.71 0.70
C ASN A 87 18.50 4.98 2.08
N ASN A 88 17.35 5.69 2.10
CA ASN A 88 16.65 6.11 3.30
C ASN A 88 15.23 5.52 3.38
N LEU A 89 15.07 4.25 3.07
CA LEU A 89 13.79 3.56 3.07
C LEU A 89 13.33 3.10 4.46
N LEU A 90 14.20 3.13 5.48
CA LEU A 90 13.90 2.67 6.83
C LEU A 90 13.75 3.84 7.80
N LYS A 91 12.77 3.74 8.69
CA LYS A 91 12.59 4.68 9.80
C LYS A 91 13.69 4.51 10.84
N PRO A 92 14.26 5.59 11.36
CA PRO A 92 15.25 5.50 12.43
C PRO A 92 14.65 5.10 13.79
N SER A 93 13.34 5.21 13.97
CA SER A 93 12.65 4.93 15.24
C SER A 93 12.41 3.45 15.49
N ASP A 94 11.95 2.73 14.50
CA ASP A 94 11.49 1.34 14.59
C ASP A 94 12.12 0.40 13.56
N GLY A 95 12.97 0.94 12.67
CA GLY A 95 13.57 0.16 11.59
C GLY A 95 12.58 -0.31 10.52
N GLY A 96 11.31 0.07 10.63
CA GLY A 96 10.30 -0.28 9.65
C GLY A 96 10.39 0.57 8.36
N PRO A 97 9.79 0.14 7.24
CA PRO A 97 9.80 0.90 6.00
C PRO A 97 9.07 2.25 6.16
N VAL A 98 9.67 3.31 5.63
CA VAL A 98 9.08 4.66 5.55
C VAL A 98 8.24 4.80 4.28
N ALA A 99 8.80 4.38 3.16
CA ALA A 99 8.15 4.42 1.86
C ALA A 99 7.17 3.25 1.75
N VAL A 100 5.96 3.44 2.28
CA VAL A 100 4.87 2.45 2.19
C VAL A 100 3.80 2.99 1.26
N PRO A 101 3.33 2.21 0.29
CA PRO A 101 2.20 2.59 -0.54
C PRO A 101 0.98 2.97 0.31
N SER A 102 0.26 3.99 -0.12
CA SER A 102 -0.90 4.54 0.58
C SER A 102 -2.01 4.90 -0.41
N GLN A 103 -3.20 5.18 0.10
CA GLN A 103 -4.33 5.67 -0.67
C GLN A 103 -4.63 4.81 -1.93
N ASP A 104 -4.67 5.41 -3.11
CA ASP A 104 -5.00 4.75 -4.37
C ASP A 104 -4.04 3.61 -4.75
N MET A 105 -2.80 3.64 -4.29
CA MET A 105 -1.86 2.55 -4.52
C MET A 105 -2.30 1.29 -3.78
N VAL A 106 -2.72 1.43 -2.51
CA VAL A 106 -3.25 0.30 -1.72
C VAL A 106 -4.57 -0.17 -2.30
N LEU A 107 -5.47 0.77 -2.65
CA LEU A 107 -6.76 0.47 -3.24
C LEU A 107 -6.62 -0.36 -4.52
N GLY A 108 -5.70 0.01 -5.41
CA GLY A 108 -5.44 -0.72 -6.65
C GLY A 108 -4.92 -2.13 -6.42
N ILE A 109 -4.00 -2.33 -5.48
CA ILE A 109 -3.46 -3.65 -5.13
C ILE A 109 -4.51 -4.50 -4.39
N TYR A 110 -5.29 -3.90 -3.50
CA TYR A 110 -6.42 -4.56 -2.84
C TYR A 110 -7.40 -5.11 -3.87
N TYR A 111 -7.82 -4.28 -4.81
CA TYR A 111 -8.69 -4.70 -5.91
C TYR A 111 -8.07 -5.83 -6.75
N LEU A 112 -6.79 -5.72 -7.08
CA LEU A 112 -6.08 -6.72 -7.88
C LEU A 112 -6.07 -8.09 -7.21
N THR A 113 -5.83 -8.14 -5.89
CA THR A 113 -5.67 -9.39 -5.13
C THR A 113 -6.97 -9.96 -4.58
N GLN A 114 -8.09 -9.26 -4.80
CA GLN A 114 -9.42 -9.72 -4.41
C GLN A 114 -9.82 -10.97 -5.20
N GLU A 115 -10.48 -11.91 -4.54
CA GLU A 115 -11.07 -13.11 -5.16
C GLU A 115 -12.59 -12.98 -5.16
N ARG A 116 -13.22 -13.31 -6.27
CA ARG A 116 -14.69 -13.36 -6.40
C ARG A 116 -15.13 -14.73 -6.90
N PRO A 117 -15.72 -15.56 -6.03
CA PRO A 117 -16.27 -16.84 -6.43
C PRO A 117 -17.39 -16.65 -7.48
N GLY A 118 -17.45 -17.52 -8.45
CA GLY A 118 -18.41 -17.44 -9.55
C GLY A 118 -18.07 -16.38 -10.61
N ALA A 119 -16.86 -15.81 -10.60
CA ALA A 119 -16.43 -14.88 -11.62
C ALA A 119 -16.26 -15.54 -12.99
N LYS A 120 -16.47 -14.78 -14.07
CA LYS A 120 -16.37 -15.28 -15.45
C LYS A 120 -15.01 -15.92 -15.70
N GLY A 121 -15.00 -17.17 -16.20
CA GLY A 121 -13.78 -17.91 -16.53
C GLY A 121 -13.14 -18.64 -15.33
N GLU A 122 -13.85 -18.80 -14.23
CA GLU A 122 -13.38 -19.59 -13.10
C GLU A 122 -13.11 -21.05 -13.50
N GLY A 123 -11.98 -21.60 -13.01
CA GLY A 123 -11.57 -22.97 -13.28
C GLY A 123 -10.87 -23.20 -14.62
N MET A 124 -10.72 -22.19 -15.47
CA MET A 124 -9.99 -22.33 -16.73
C MET A 124 -8.52 -22.67 -16.49
N ILE A 125 -7.97 -23.49 -17.40
CA ILE A 125 -6.58 -23.98 -17.34
C ILE A 125 -5.80 -23.33 -18.48
N PHE A 126 -4.65 -22.74 -18.14
CA PHE A 126 -3.78 -22.06 -19.08
C PHE A 126 -2.38 -22.71 -19.11
N LYS A 127 -1.79 -22.74 -20.30
CA LYS A 127 -0.48 -23.32 -20.55
C LYS A 127 0.68 -22.46 -20.03
N SER A 128 0.42 -21.14 -19.90
CA SER A 128 1.36 -20.15 -19.35
C SER A 128 0.58 -18.96 -18.79
N PHE A 129 1.26 -18.14 -17.98
CA PHE A 129 0.67 -16.89 -17.49
C PHE A 129 0.36 -15.89 -18.61
N ASN A 130 1.20 -15.82 -19.66
CA ASN A 130 0.93 -14.95 -20.82
C ASN A 130 -0.39 -15.33 -21.53
N GLU A 131 -0.73 -16.61 -21.61
CA GLU A 131 -2.01 -17.07 -22.16
C GLU A 131 -3.18 -16.62 -21.27
N ALA A 132 -3.04 -16.72 -19.95
CA ALA A 132 -4.03 -16.21 -19.00
C ALA A 132 -4.22 -14.68 -19.13
N LEU A 133 -3.14 -13.94 -19.35
CA LEU A 133 -3.16 -12.50 -19.56
C LEU A 133 -3.89 -12.14 -20.87
N LEU A 134 -3.62 -12.85 -21.97
CA LEU A 134 -4.33 -12.68 -23.22
C LEU A 134 -5.84 -13.02 -23.09
N ALA A 135 -6.16 -14.04 -22.31
CA ALA A 135 -7.57 -14.39 -22.02
C ALA A 135 -8.26 -13.27 -21.20
N TYR A 136 -7.53 -12.63 -20.29
CA TYR A 136 -8.02 -11.46 -19.56
C TYR A 136 -8.24 -10.26 -20.50
N GLU A 137 -7.28 -9.93 -21.37
CA GLU A 137 -7.42 -8.85 -22.33
C GLU A 137 -8.59 -9.05 -23.30
N ASN A 138 -8.87 -10.30 -23.68
CA ASN A 138 -10.03 -10.68 -24.47
C ASN A 138 -11.33 -10.82 -23.65
N ALA A 139 -11.32 -10.44 -22.37
CA ALA A 139 -12.45 -10.53 -21.46
C ALA A 139 -13.06 -11.96 -21.33
N ALA A 140 -12.27 -13.00 -21.59
CA ALA A 140 -12.66 -14.38 -21.35
C ALA A 140 -12.63 -14.75 -19.86
N VAL A 141 -11.68 -14.17 -19.12
CA VAL A 141 -11.56 -14.27 -17.66
C VAL A 141 -11.51 -12.87 -17.03
N THR A 142 -11.78 -12.78 -15.72
CA THR A 142 -11.65 -11.55 -14.96
C THR A 142 -10.40 -11.59 -14.07
N LEU A 143 -9.96 -10.44 -13.52
CA LEU A 143 -8.84 -10.38 -12.57
C LEU A 143 -9.07 -11.23 -11.32
N HIS A 144 -10.33 -11.36 -10.91
CA HIS A 144 -10.76 -12.01 -9.67
C HIS A 144 -11.11 -13.49 -9.85
N SER A 145 -11.08 -14.00 -11.11
CA SER A 145 -11.38 -15.38 -11.41
C SER A 145 -10.24 -16.30 -10.98
N ARG A 146 -10.56 -17.36 -10.27
CA ARG A 146 -9.61 -18.41 -9.91
C ARG A 146 -9.31 -19.28 -11.11
N VAL A 147 -8.07 -19.34 -11.52
CA VAL A 147 -7.61 -20.05 -12.73
C VAL A 147 -6.43 -20.96 -12.39
N LYS A 148 -6.20 -21.96 -13.23
CA LYS A 148 -5.07 -22.87 -13.11
C LYS A 148 -4.04 -22.55 -14.19
N VAL A 149 -2.84 -22.18 -13.78
CA VAL A 149 -1.75 -21.82 -14.68
C VAL A 149 -0.60 -22.79 -14.52
N ARG A 150 -0.10 -23.28 -15.64
CA ARG A 150 1.12 -24.12 -15.64
C ARG A 150 2.34 -23.21 -15.46
N VAL A 151 3.06 -23.42 -14.35
CA VAL A 151 4.27 -22.68 -13.99
C VAL A 151 5.47 -23.62 -14.07
N SER A 152 6.57 -23.13 -14.62
CA SER A 152 7.86 -23.83 -14.64
C SER A 152 8.89 -22.99 -13.90
N LYS A 153 9.50 -23.57 -12.88
CA LYS A 153 10.51 -22.90 -12.05
C LYS A 153 11.82 -23.71 -12.08
N LYS A 154 12.92 -23.00 -12.26
CA LYS A 154 14.25 -23.57 -12.14
C LYS A 154 14.63 -23.68 -10.67
N MET A 155 14.90 -24.89 -10.21
CA MET A 155 15.30 -25.17 -8.85
C MET A 155 16.79 -24.86 -8.62
N PRO A 156 17.24 -24.67 -7.36
CA PRO A 156 18.65 -24.50 -7.03
C PRO A 156 19.54 -25.64 -7.58
N ASP A 157 18.99 -26.85 -7.66
CA ASP A 157 19.67 -28.05 -8.20
C ASP A 157 19.83 -28.04 -9.73
N GLY A 158 19.40 -26.98 -10.41
CA GLY A 158 19.41 -26.87 -11.87
C GLY A 158 18.29 -27.63 -12.59
N THR A 159 17.46 -28.40 -11.89
CA THR A 159 16.30 -29.08 -12.45
C THR A 159 15.14 -28.10 -12.68
N VAL A 160 14.37 -28.32 -13.75
CA VAL A 160 13.15 -27.52 -14.02
C VAL A 160 11.95 -28.32 -13.53
N LYS A 161 11.35 -27.89 -12.43
CA LYS A 161 10.04 -28.41 -12.00
C LYS A 161 8.92 -27.66 -12.71
N THR A 162 7.93 -28.41 -13.20
CA THR A 162 6.75 -27.86 -13.85
C THR A 162 5.52 -28.42 -13.16
N GLY A 163 4.58 -27.56 -12.83
CA GLY A 163 3.33 -27.94 -12.19
C GLY A 163 2.24 -26.93 -12.48
N THR A 164 1.04 -27.22 -12.02
CA THR A 164 -0.11 -26.33 -12.14
C THR A 164 -0.36 -25.63 -10.80
N VAL A 165 -0.39 -24.33 -10.83
CA VAL A 165 -0.70 -23.49 -9.67
C VAL A 165 -2.08 -22.90 -9.86
N GLU A 166 -2.89 -22.94 -8.82
CA GLU A 166 -4.25 -22.38 -8.81
C GLU A 166 -4.24 -21.08 -7.99
N SER A 167 -4.61 -19.97 -8.64
CA SER A 167 -4.75 -18.66 -8.02
C SER A 167 -5.56 -17.72 -8.91
N THR A 168 -5.78 -16.47 -8.50
CA THR A 168 -6.46 -15.49 -9.35
C THR A 168 -5.50 -14.87 -10.35
N VAL A 169 -6.02 -14.44 -11.51
CA VAL A 169 -5.22 -13.75 -12.54
C VAL A 169 -4.52 -12.53 -11.95
N GLY A 170 -5.21 -11.79 -11.09
CA GLY A 170 -4.62 -10.61 -10.43
C GLY A 170 -3.46 -10.94 -9.49
N ARG A 171 -3.54 -12.05 -8.73
CA ARG A 171 -2.43 -12.48 -7.86
C ARG A 171 -1.22 -12.94 -8.67
N PHE A 172 -1.43 -13.60 -9.81
CA PHE A 172 -0.33 -13.90 -10.73
C PHE A 172 0.37 -12.61 -11.20
N MET A 173 -0.39 -11.59 -11.63
CA MET A 173 0.17 -10.29 -12.03
C MET A 173 0.95 -9.63 -10.90
N PHE A 174 0.45 -9.69 -9.66
CA PHE A 174 1.12 -9.10 -8.51
C PHE A 174 2.44 -9.84 -8.17
N ASN A 175 2.45 -11.16 -8.29
CA ASN A 175 3.66 -11.96 -8.03
C ASN A 175 4.76 -11.80 -9.09
N GLU A 176 4.46 -11.27 -10.28
CA GLU A 176 5.49 -10.93 -11.26
C GLU A 176 6.41 -9.79 -10.82
N ILE A 177 5.87 -8.84 -10.05
CA ILE A 177 6.63 -7.67 -9.59
C ILE A 177 7.31 -7.88 -8.24
N ILE A 178 7.01 -8.97 -7.56
CA ILE A 178 7.55 -9.29 -6.23
C ILE A 178 8.54 -10.45 -6.34
N PRO A 179 9.70 -10.36 -5.67
CA PRO A 179 10.62 -11.48 -5.53
C PRO A 179 9.91 -12.73 -4.95
N GLN A 180 10.23 -13.90 -5.47
CA GLN A 180 9.56 -15.16 -5.12
C GLN A 180 10.36 -15.98 -4.09
N ASP A 181 11.08 -15.31 -3.17
CA ASP A 181 11.93 -15.89 -2.13
C ASP A 181 11.80 -15.16 -0.78
N LEU A 182 10.61 -14.57 -0.54
CA LEU A 182 10.35 -13.77 0.66
C LEU A 182 10.01 -14.61 1.90
N GLY A 183 9.79 -15.93 1.74
CA GLY A 183 9.49 -16.84 2.84
C GLY A 183 8.08 -16.67 3.43
N PHE A 184 7.10 -16.32 2.61
CA PHE A 184 5.68 -16.47 2.97
C PHE A 184 5.20 -17.89 2.74
N VAL A 185 5.82 -18.58 1.80
CA VAL A 185 5.60 -20.00 1.52
C VAL A 185 6.82 -20.78 1.96
N ASP A 186 6.62 -21.80 2.80
CA ASP A 186 7.66 -22.74 3.14
C ASP A 186 7.95 -23.65 1.94
N ARG A 187 9.09 -23.42 1.30
CA ARG A 187 9.50 -24.14 0.09
C ARG A 187 10.27 -25.44 0.39
N GLU A 188 10.55 -25.72 1.66
CA GLU A 188 11.16 -26.98 2.09
C GLU A 188 10.13 -28.13 2.09
N VAL A 189 8.83 -27.77 2.15
CA VAL A 189 7.74 -28.73 2.09
C VAL A 189 7.49 -29.17 0.65
N GLU A 190 7.53 -30.48 0.40
CA GLU A 190 7.28 -31.08 -0.90
C GLU A 190 5.90 -30.70 -1.43
N GLY A 191 5.84 -30.13 -2.63
CA GLY A 191 4.60 -29.64 -3.27
C GLY A 191 4.42 -28.12 -3.21
N ASN A 192 5.10 -27.40 -2.31
CA ASN A 192 4.99 -25.93 -2.17
C ASN A 192 5.97 -25.15 -3.08
N GLU A 193 6.86 -25.83 -3.77
CA GLU A 193 7.98 -25.23 -4.50
C GLU A 193 7.54 -24.27 -5.62
N LEU A 194 6.38 -24.56 -6.23
CA LEU A 194 5.81 -23.79 -7.33
C LEU A 194 4.77 -22.76 -6.89
N LEU A 195 4.32 -22.79 -5.63
CA LEU A 195 3.28 -21.87 -5.13
C LEU A 195 3.75 -20.42 -5.21
N LEU A 196 2.80 -19.52 -5.40
CA LEU A 196 3.04 -18.07 -5.37
C LEU A 196 3.39 -17.62 -3.95
N GLU A 197 4.31 -16.69 -3.80
CA GLU A 197 4.62 -16.09 -2.50
C GLU A 197 3.42 -15.37 -1.88
N VAL A 198 2.62 -14.71 -2.72
CA VAL A 198 1.45 -13.98 -2.28
C VAL A 198 0.20 -14.59 -2.93
N ASP A 199 -0.47 -15.48 -2.22
CA ASP A 199 -1.78 -16.05 -2.59
C ASP A 199 -2.88 -15.68 -1.60
N PHE A 200 -2.75 -14.52 -0.97
CA PHE A 200 -3.74 -13.97 -0.06
C PHE A 200 -4.15 -12.56 -0.51
N HIS A 201 -5.23 -12.07 0.09
CA HIS A 201 -5.72 -10.72 -0.16
C HIS A 201 -4.80 -9.68 0.50
N VAL A 202 -4.32 -8.73 -0.28
CA VAL A 202 -3.29 -7.76 0.15
C VAL A 202 -3.93 -6.42 0.49
N GLY A 203 -3.97 -6.10 1.78
CA GLY A 203 -4.29 -4.77 2.29
C GLY A 203 -3.03 -4.01 2.71
N LYS A 204 -3.20 -2.85 3.33
CA LYS A 204 -2.11 -1.98 3.77
C LYS A 204 -1.11 -2.67 4.72
N LYS A 205 -1.60 -3.47 5.66
CA LYS A 205 -0.76 -4.21 6.63
C LYS A 205 0.10 -5.26 5.93
N GLN A 206 -0.52 -6.05 5.06
CA GLN A 206 0.16 -7.10 4.30
C GLN A 206 1.21 -6.50 3.35
N LEU A 207 0.88 -5.37 2.71
CA LEU A 207 1.82 -4.67 1.83
C LEU A 207 3.06 -4.17 2.59
N LYS A 208 2.86 -3.63 3.80
CA LYS A 208 3.97 -3.25 4.68
C LYS A 208 4.84 -4.45 5.03
N GLN A 209 4.25 -5.59 5.38
CA GLN A 209 4.99 -6.83 5.69
C GLN A 209 5.76 -7.37 4.48
N ILE A 210 5.18 -7.32 3.29
CA ILE A 210 5.85 -7.73 2.05
C ILE A 210 7.09 -6.87 1.83
N LEU A 211 6.95 -5.54 1.91
CA LEU A 211 8.07 -4.62 1.72
C LEU A 211 9.15 -4.75 2.79
N GLU A 212 8.77 -4.99 4.04
CA GLU A 212 9.71 -5.26 5.12
C GLU A 212 10.53 -6.53 4.85
N LYS A 213 9.92 -7.59 4.34
CA LYS A 213 10.63 -8.79 3.93
C LYS A 213 11.52 -8.54 2.71
N VAL A 214 11.04 -7.79 1.70
CA VAL A 214 11.85 -7.47 0.52
C VAL A 214 13.11 -6.69 0.91
N ILE A 215 13.01 -5.69 1.77
CA ILE A 215 14.17 -4.89 2.18
C ILE A 215 15.18 -5.70 2.98
N ASN A 216 14.70 -6.61 3.83
CA ASN A 216 15.54 -7.46 4.65
C ASN A 216 16.26 -8.55 3.83
N THR A 217 15.64 -9.03 2.74
CA THR A 217 16.20 -10.12 1.91
C THR A 217 17.06 -9.59 0.75
N HIS A 218 16.59 -8.55 0.06
CA HIS A 218 17.18 -8.05 -1.19
C HIS A 218 17.87 -6.68 -1.06
N GLY A 219 17.69 -6.01 0.08
CA GLY A 219 18.25 -4.67 0.32
C GLY A 219 17.51 -3.52 -0.36
N ALA A 220 18.07 -2.31 -0.23
CA ALA A 220 17.38 -1.07 -0.58
C ALA A 220 17.13 -0.89 -2.08
N THR A 221 18.08 -1.25 -2.92
CA THR A 221 18.00 -1.04 -4.38
C THR A 221 16.87 -1.84 -5.00
N ALA A 222 16.82 -3.15 -4.73
CA ALA A 222 15.74 -4.02 -5.21
C ALA A 222 14.38 -3.60 -4.65
N THR A 223 14.35 -3.15 -3.39
CA THR A 223 13.11 -2.64 -2.78
C THR A 223 12.61 -1.39 -3.48
N ALA A 224 13.49 -0.48 -3.90
CA ALA A 224 13.09 0.71 -4.65
C ALA A 224 12.43 0.35 -6.00
N GLU A 225 12.97 -0.64 -6.72
CA GLU A 225 12.37 -1.15 -7.96
C GLU A 225 10.98 -1.77 -7.72
N VAL A 226 10.86 -2.61 -6.69
CA VAL A 226 9.56 -3.20 -6.31
C VAL A 226 8.55 -2.12 -5.93
N LEU A 227 8.96 -1.10 -5.17
CA LEU A 227 8.11 0.04 -4.81
C LEU A 227 7.61 0.82 -6.02
N ASP A 228 8.48 1.03 -7.02
CA ASP A 228 8.09 1.70 -8.26
C ASP A 228 7.09 0.89 -9.07
N HIS A 229 7.27 -0.43 -9.16
CA HIS A 229 6.31 -1.32 -9.81
C HIS A 229 4.97 -1.37 -9.07
N VAL A 230 4.99 -1.48 -7.74
CA VAL A 230 3.78 -1.46 -6.91
C VAL A 230 3.03 -0.13 -7.06
N LYS A 231 3.73 1.00 -7.05
CA LYS A 231 3.15 2.33 -7.29
C LYS A 231 2.47 2.39 -8.66
N ALA A 232 3.19 2.02 -9.71
CA ALA A 232 2.67 2.09 -11.09
C ALA A 232 1.46 1.18 -11.28
N MET A 233 1.53 -0.06 -10.76
CA MET A 233 0.43 -1.02 -10.82
C MET A 233 -0.75 -0.56 -9.99
N GLY A 234 -0.53 -0.07 -8.78
CA GLY A 234 -1.57 0.42 -7.88
C GLY A 234 -2.41 1.53 -8.50
N TYR A 235 -1.77 2.59 -8.99
CA TYR A 235 -2.47 3.68 -9.67
C TYR A 235 -3.20 3.24 -10.95
N LYS A 236 -2.56 2.41 -11.79
CA LYS A 236 -3.19 1.90 -13.00
C LYS A 236 -4.46 1.09 -12.69
N LEU A 237 -4.42 0.28 -11.66
CA LEU A 237 -5.53 -0.59 -11.30
C LEU A 237 -6.62 0.15 -10.52
N SER A 238 -6.27 1.10 -9.66
CA SER A 238 -7.22 1.98 -9.01
C SER A 238 -8.07 2.75 -10.04
N THR A 239 -7.41 3.32 -11.05
CA THR A 239 -8.10 4.00 -12.17
C THR A 239 -9.02 3.05 -12.95
N ARG A 240 -8.57 1.82 -13.23
CA ARG A 240 -9.38 0.81 -13.94
C ARG A 240 -10.53 0.27 -13.11
N ALA A 241 -10.32 0.11 -11.81
CA ALA A 241 -11.35 -0.35 -10.88
C ALA A 241 -12.52 0.63 -10.80
N ALA A 242 -12.27 1.95 -10.99
CA ALA A 242 -13.25 3.01 -10.98
C ALA A 242 -14.17 2.94 -9.74
N MET A 243 -13.60 2.68 -8.57
CA MET A 243 -14.36 2.53 -7.33
C MET A 243 -14.95 3.87 -6.90
N THR A 244 -16.23 3.86 -6.61
CA THR A 244 -16.94 5.00 -6.05
C THR A 244 -17.78 4.57 -4.86
N VAL A 245 -18.06 5.50 -3.94
CA VAL A 245 -18.92 5.27 -2.77
C VAL A 245 -20.22 6.04 -2.94
N SER A 246 -21.35 5.37 -2.76
CA SER A 246 -22.67 5.95 -2.74
C SER A 246 -23.20 6.03 -1.30
N ILE A 247 -24.13 6.95 -1.06
CA ILE A 247 -24.84 7.01 0.24
C ILE A 247 -25.60 5.71 0.51
N SER A 248 -26.07 5.02 -0.53
CA SER A 248 -26.74 3.71 -0.40
C SER A 248 -25.81 2.58 0.05
N ASP A 249 -24.51 2.73 -0.11
CA ASP A 249 -23.52 1.74 0.33
C ASP A 249 -23.28 1.79 1.86
N MET A 250 -23.73 2.89 2.49
CA MET A 250 -23.63 3.10 3.94
C MET A 250 -24.82 2.43 4.64
N THR A 251 -24.68 1.16 4.97
CA THR A 251 -25.71 0.41 5.67
C THR A 251 -25.58 0.61 7.17
N VAL A 252 -26.70 0.93 7.84
CA VAL A 252 -26.74 1.06 9.30
C VAL A 252 -27.00 -0.32 9.91
N PRO A 253 -26.18 -0.78 10.86
CA PRO A 253 -26.43 -2.06 11.54
C PRO A 253 -27.80 -2.08 12.25
N PRO A 254 -28.61 -3.12 12.08
CA PRO A 254 -29.94 -3.19 12.69
C PRO A 254 -29.88 -3.22 14.23
N GLN A 255 -28.74 -3.64 14.81
CA GLN A 255 -28.52 -3.69 16.26
C GLN A 255 -28.25 -2.31 16.88
N LYS A 256 -27.95 -1.27 16.08
CA LYS A 256 -27.58 0.07 16.57
C LYS A 256 -28.58 0.67 17.58
N PRO A 257 -29.91 0.65 17.36
CA PRO A 257 -30.87 1.23 18.29
C PRO A 257 -30.85 0.53 19.67
N GLU A 258 -30.72 -0.79 19.68
CA GLU A 258 -30.67 -1.60 20.89
C GLU A 258 -29.37 -1.36 21.68
N MET A 259 -28.23 -1.32 20.99
CA MET A 259 -26.92 -1.07 21.61
C MET A 259 -26.88 0.32 22.25
N ILE A 260 -27.38 1.34 21.58
CA ILE A 260 -27.45 2.71 22.12
C ILE A 260 -28.38 2.76 23.34
N LYS A 261 -29.54 2.11 23.27
CA LYS A 261 -30.48 2.07 24.41
C LYS A 261 -29.86 1.40 25.64
N ASN A 262 -29.21 0.28 25.47
CA ASN A 262 -28.53 -0.43 26.56
C ASN A 262 -27.41 0.41 27.19
N ALA A 263 -26.64 1.14 26.38
CA ALA A 263 -25.63 2.07 26.85
C ALA A 263 -26.26 3.23 27.63
N GLN A 264 -27.33 3.82 27.13
CA GLN A 264 -28.05 4.90 27.80
C GLN A 264 -28.62 4.45 29.15
N ASP A 265 -29.24 3.27 29.20
CA ASP A 265 -29.76 2.70 30.45
C ASP A 265 -28.65 2.47 31.50
N THR A 266 -27.45 2.11 31.05
CA THR A 266 -26.28 1.97 31.92
C THR A 266 -25.78 3.33 32.41
N VAL A 267 -25.68 4.32 31.55
CA VAL A 267 -25.29 5.69 31.91
C VAL A 267 -26.31 6.31 32.90
N ASP A 268 -27.59 6.04 32.73
CA ASP A 268 -28.63 6.51 33.63
C ASP A 268 -28.51 5.86 35.02
N LYS A 269 -28.12 4.59 35.11
CA LYS A 269 -27.81 3.90 36.40
C LYS A 269 -26.61 4.54 37.08
N ILE A 270 -25.51 4.78 36.33
CA ILE A 270 -24.31 5.45 36.84
C ILE A 270 -24.65 6.86 37.37
N THR A 271 -25.43 7.61 36.61
CA THR A 271 -25.88 8.93 37.01
C THR A 271 -26.78 8.92 38.26
N LYS A 272 -27.64 7.89 38.39
CA LYS A 272 -28.45 7.69 39.64
C LYS A 272 -27.57 7.38 40.82
N ASN A 273 -26.54 6.54 40.68
CA ASN A 273 -25.59 6.24 41.74
C ASN A 273 -24.82 7.47 42.21
N PHE A 274 -24.38 8.32 41.26
CA PHE A 274 -23.78 9.59 41.59
C PHE A 274 -24.71 10.51 42.37
N LYS A 275 -25.97 10.69 41.91
CA LYS A 275 -26.96 11.49 42.62
C LYS A 275 -27.27 11.01 44.04
N ARG A 276 -27.06 9.74 44.29
CA ARG A 276 -27.18 9.09 45.62
C ARG A 276 -25.92 9.22 46.49
N GLY A 277 -24.83 9.83 45.95
CA GLY A 277 -23.56 9.98 46.65
C GLY A 277 -22.75 8.69 46.78
N LEU A 278 -23.04 7.66 45.98
CA LEU A 278 -22.34 6.38 46.01
C LEU A 278 -21.02 6.35 45.26
N ILE A 279 -20.86 7.25 44.31
CA ILE A 279 -19.64 7.43 43.48
C ILE A 279 -19.26 8.89 43.39
N THR A 280 -17.98 9.16 43.18
CA THR A 280 -17.43 10.49 42.98
C THR A 280 -17.69 11.00 41.55
N GLU A 281 -17.50 12.29 41.31
CA GLU A 281 -17.63 12.88 39.96
C GLU A 281 -16.61 12.28 38.98
N GLU A 282 -15.38 12.05 39.44
CA GLU A 282 -14.33 11.44 38.61
C GLU A 282 -14.68 10.00 38.22
N GLU A 283 -15.19 9.20 39.15
CA GLU A 283 -15.66 7.85 38.89
C GLU A 283 -16.83 7.82 37.90
N ARG A 284 -17.82 8.71 38.13
CA ARG A 284 -18.94 8.85 37.21
C ARG A 284 -18.47 9.17 35.78
N TYR A 285 -17.57 10.16 35.65
CA TYR A 285 -17.02 10.56 34.35
C TYR A 285 -16.32 9.39 33.66
N LYS A 286 -15.43 8.70 34.40
CA LYS A 286 -14.70 7.56 33.90
C LYS A 286 -15.63 6.44 33.41
N GLU A 287 -16.57 6.02 34.24
CA GLU A 287 -17.51 4.94 33.91
C GLU A 287 -18.40 5.28 32.70
N VAL A 288 -18.85 6.53 32.58
CA VAL A 288 -19.64 6.98 31.43
C VAL A 288 -18.83 6.96 30.15
N VAL A 289 -17.56 7.46 30.17
CA VAL A 289 -16.66 7.44 29.01
C VAL A 289 -16.34 6.01 28.60
N GLU A 290 -16.04 5.12 29.57
CA GLU A 290 -15.76 3.70 29.29
C GLU A 290 -16.97 3.00 28.68
N THR A 291 -18.18 3.28 29.16
CA THR A 291 -19.43 2.71 28.63
C THR A 291 -19.65 3.11 27.17
N TRP A 292 -19.49 4.40 26.87
CA TRP A 292 -19.66 4.88 25.49
C TRP A 292 -18.57 4.38 24.56
N LYS A 293 -17.31 4.33 25.03
CA LYS A 293 -16.20 3.79 24.25
C LYS A 293 -16.41 2.30 23.93
N ALA A 294 -16.78 1.50 24.91
CA ALA A 294 -17.08 0.08 24.69
C ALA A 294 -18.26 -0.11 23.71
N THR A 295 -19.27 0.77 23.76
CA THR A 295 -20.41 0.73 22.85
C THR A 295 -20.01 1.12 21.43
N ASP A 296 -19.15 2.12 21.28
CA ASP A 296 -18.62 2.57 19.99
C ASP A 296 -17.77 1.49 19.33
N ASP A 297 -16.84 0.86 20.09
CA ASP A 297 -16.03 -0.25 19.62
C ASP A 297 -16.88 -1.45 19.16
N ALA A 298 -17.91 -1.79 19.95
CA ALA A 298 -18.83 -2.88 19.62
C ALA A 298 -19.69 -2.56 18.39
N LEU A 299 -20.15 -1.30 18.25
CA LEU A 299 -20.93 -0.86 17.11
C LEU A 299 -20.08 -0.81 15.83
N THR A 300 -18.84 -0.35 15.93
CA THR A 300 -17.87 -0.35 14.82
C THR A 300 -17.63 -1.78 14.32
N LYS A 301 -17.43 -2.73 15.24
CA LYS A 301 -17.29 -4.13 14.89
C LYS A 301 -18.53 -4.71 14.21
N ALA A 302 -19.72 -4.43 14.76
CA ALA A 302 -20.99 -4.86 14.17
C ALA A 302 -21.23 -4.26 12.77
N LEU A 303 -20.77 -3.03 12.53
CA LEU A 303 -20.84 -2.38 11.23
C LEU A 303 -19.91 -3.08 10.22
N LEU A 304 -18.66 -3.33 10.59
CA LEU A 304 -17.69 -3.99 9.71
C LEU A 304 -18.09 -5.44 9.39
N ASP A 305 -18.61 -6.17 10.38
CA ASP A 305 -19.09 -7.53 10.20
C ASP A 305 -20.40 -7.60 9.36
N GLY A 306 -21.19 -6.53 9.36
CA GLY A 306 -22.44 -6.42 8.60
C GLY A 306 -22.27 -5.91 7.17
N LEU A 307 -21.10 -5.37 6.81
CA LEU A 307 -20.82 -4.93 5.45
C LEU A 307 -20.53 -6.14 4.55
N ASP A 308 -21.07 -6.10 3.33
CA ASP A 308 -20.70 -7.06 2.30
C ASP A 308 -19.21 -6.94 1.97
N LYS A 309 -18.51 -8.08 1.87
CA LYS A 309 -17.08 -8.14 1.51
C LYS A 309 -16.72 -7.43 0.20
N TYR A 310 -17.69 -7.24 -0.67
CA TYR A 310 -17.53 -6.58 -1.97
C TYR A 310 -18.08 -5.16 -1.99
N ASN A 311 -18.51 -4.65 -0.83
CA ASN A 311 -18.97 -3.27 -0.71
C ASN A 311 -17.80 -2.30 -0.93
N ASN A 312 -17.99 -1.31 -1.79
CA ASN A 312 -16.95 -0.32 -2.12
C ASN A 312 -16.50 0.48 -0.89
N LEU A 313 -17.38 0.71 0.07
CA LEU A 313 -17.05 1.38 1.32
C LEU A 313 -16.01 0.59 2.12
N LEU A 314 -16.17 -0.74 2.24
CA LEU A 314 -15.22 -1.60 2.94
C LEU A 314 -13.84 -1.54 2.29
N VAL A 315 -13.78 -1.55 0.96
CA VAL A 315 -12.54 -1.45 0.19
C VAL A 315 -11.82 -0.12 0.42
N CYS A 316 -12.57 0.98 0.60
CA CYS A 316 -12.00 2.30 0.87
C CYS A 316 -11.51 2.48 2.31
N VAL A 317 -12.00 1.68 3.27
CA VAL A 317 -11.65 1.77 4.70
C VAL A 317 -10.41 0.91 5.04
N VAL A 318 -10.10 -0.10 4.25
CA VAL A 318 -8.94 -1.00 4.42
C VAL A 318 -7.65 -0.38 3.91
#